data_5a67bd6d626839baac4779e12972a1d6
#
_entry.id   5a67bd6d626839baac4779e12972a1d6
#
_cell.length_a   1.000
_cell.length_b   1.000
_cell.length_c   1.000
_cell.angle_alpha   90.00
_cell.angle_beta   90.00
_cell.angle_gamma   90.00
#
_symmetry.space_group_name_H-M   'P 1'
#
loop_
_entity.id
_entity.type
_entity.pdbx_description
1 polymer ?
#
loop_
_entity_poly.entity_id
_entity_poly.type
_entity_poly.pdbx_seq_one_letter_code
_entity_poly.pdbx_strand_id
1 'polypeptide(L)'
;MDKRLLYIRYKKSGKVLEGGEQVSQKNWSVLCRLLGEQNVDTVFIHDENRKRTLFDYLKGAFWFPFAYFFGLTPRRVRQLVETARQYDYVFIDRSLFGILAKKLKKSGYNGRIICFFHNVEVLYFKAKLGRKPWKFIITRCADRNDRWSCRYADRIISLNSRDSQVINSMYGRMADALVPVTFQDTYARESYPQQMTSAKPLCLFLGSYFTPNCEGIEWFARNVYPHVDVTMKIVGKGMSRIRDNYYVPEETEIVSDAPDLVPYYVEADIMVLPIFKGSGMKVKTCESLMYGKNIIATAEALEGYDLDYDLMGAKCNTAQEFIAAIQDFIARPRPRFNSYSRKVFLEKYSTESVVETFRNILN
;
A
#
# COMPACT_ATOMS: atom_id res chain seq x y z
N MET A 1 25.86 -21.89 -9.31
CA MET A 1 24.50 -22.42 -9.08
C MET A 1 23.57 -21.25 -8.95
N ASP A 2 22.49 -21.24 -9.69
CA ASP A 2 21.49 -20.18 -9.60
C ASP A 2 20.78 -20.26 -8.25
N LYS A 3 20.77 -19.16 -7.52
CA LYS A 3 20.16 -19.10 -6.19
C LYS A 3 18.64 -19.17 -6.29
N ARG A 4 18.00 -19.99 -5.45
CA ARG A 4 16.55 -20.20 -5.42
C ARG A 4 15.89 -19.49 -4.26
N LEU A 5 14.70 -18.95 -4.50
CA LEU A 5 13.91 -18.19 -3.53
C LEU A 5 12.52 -18.78 -3.34
N LEU A 6 12.12 -19.00 -2.08
CA LEU A 6 10.75 -19.32 -1.71
C LEU A 6 10.03 -18.03 -1.27
N TYR A 7 9.05 -17.58 -2.08
CA TYR A 7 8.26 -16.39 -1.84
C TYR A 7 6.95 -16.76 -1.12
N ILE A 8 6.76 -16.31 0.11
CA ILE A 8 5.59 -16.64 0.94
C ILE A 8 4.64 -15.44 0.97
N ARG A 9 3.51 -15.56 0.25
CA ARG A 9 2.45 -14.55 0.14
C ARG A 9 1.21 -14.90 0.96
N TYR A 10 0.45 -13.88 1.32
CA TYR A 10 -0.80 -14.09 2.05
C TYR A 10 -1.85 -14.76 1.16
N LYS A 11 -2.17 -14.18 0.01
CA LYS A 11 -3.16 -14.71 -0.93
C LYS A 11 -2.75 -14.48 -2.38
N LYS A 12 -3.34 -15.27 -3.29
CA LYS A 12 -3.23 -15.03 -4.72
C LYS A 12 -3.99 -13.74 -5.07
N SER A 13 -3.45 -12.94 -5.96
CA SER A 13 -4.09 -11.70 -6.40
C SER A 13 -5.35 -12.00 -7.22
N GLY A 14 -6.45 -11.31 -6.90
CA GLY A 14 -7.68 -11.34 -7.71
C GLY A 14 -7.56 -10.50 -8.98
N LYS A 15 -8.67 -10.35 -9.74
CA LYS A 15 -8.71 -9.51 -10.96
C LYS A 15 -8.42 -8.03 -10.67
N VAL A 16 -8.83 -7.53 -9.50
CA VAL A 16 -8.56 -6.15 -9.05
C VAL A 16 -7.70 -6.23 -7.79
N LEU A 17 -6.51 -5.66 -7.87
CA LEU A 17 -5.53 -5.70 -6.78
C LEU A 17 -5.84 -4.63 -5.72
N GLU A 18 -5.91 -5.04 -4.46
CA GLU A 18 -5.86 -4.11 -3.33
C GLU A 18 -4.41 -3.60 -3.13
N GLY A 19 -4.22 -2.43 -2.50
CA GLY A 19 -2.92 -1.79 -2.39
C GLY A 19 -1.79 -2.69 -1.86
N GLY A 20 -2.06 -3.49 -0.81
CA GLY A 20 -1.07 -4.45 -0.30
C GLY A 20 -0.75 -5.59 -1.28
N GLU A 21 -1.69 -5.97 -2.14
CA GLU A 21 -1.46 -6.99 -3.17
C GLU A 21 -0.63 -6.46 -4.33
N GLN A 22 -0.80 -5.18 -4.68
CA GLN A 22 0.02 -4.51 -5.68
C GLN A 22 1.49 -4.48 -5.23
N VAL A 23 1.75 -4.14 -3.96
CA VAL A 23 3.10 -4.20 -3.38
C VAL A 23 3.67 -5.62 -3.42
N SER A 24 2.88 -6.62 -3.02
CA SER A 24 3.30 -8.02 -3.07
C SER A 24 3.63 -8.48 -4.49
N GLN A 25 2.82 -8.10 -5.47
CA GLN A 25 3.04 -8.45 -6.88
C GLN A 25 4.31 -7.77 -7.42
N LYS A 26 4.52 -6.51 -7.10
CA LYS A 26 5.72 -5.78 -7.48
C LYS A 26 6.97 -6.41 -6.86
N ASN A 27 6.97 -6.71 -5.56
CA ASN A 27 8.10 -7.36 -4.90
C ASN A 27 8.47 -8.68 -5.59
N TRP A 28 7.45 -9.50 -5.89
CA TRP A 28 7.64 -10.75 -6.62
C TRP A 28 8.24 -10.54 -8.01
N SER A 29 7.71 -9.58 -8.79
CA SER A 29 8.20 -9.26 -10.13
C SER A 29 9.67 -8.83 -10.12
N VAL A 30 10.09 -7.99 -9.17
CA VAL A 30 11.50 -7.57 -9.02
C VAL A 30 12.39 -8.76 -8.67
N LEU A 31 11.95 -9.64 -7.77
CA LEU A 31 12.72 -10.82 -7.39
C LEU A 31 12.85 -11.82 -8.55
N CYS A 32 11.78 -12.03 -9.33
CA CYS A 32 11.83 -12.84 -10.55
C CYS A 32 12.80 -12.25 -11.58
N ARG A 33 12.82 -10.94 -11.74
CA ARG A 33 13.76 -10.28 -12.65
C ARG A 33 15.22 -10.44 -12.21
N LEU A 34 15.49 -10.42 -10.90
CA LEU A 34 16.85 -10.57 -10.36
C LEU A 34 17.39 -11.98 -10.35
N LEU A 35 16.53 -12.96 -10.09
CA LEU A 35 16.92 -14.36 -9.90
C LEU A 35 16.56 -15.26 -11.09
N GLY A 36 15.69 -14.81 -12.00
CA GLY A 36 14.99 -15.62 -12.99
C GLY A 36 13.69 -16.21 -12.43
N GLU A 37 12.59 -16.14 -13.20
CA GLU A 37 11.27 -16.58 -12.76
C GLU A 37 11.25 -18.07 -12.34
N GLN A 38 12.01 -18.90 -13.03
CA GLN A 38 12.16 -20.32 -12.73
C GLN A 38 12.82 -20.61 -11.38
N ASN A 39 13.48 -19.64 -10.78
CA ASN A 39 14.17 -19.76 -9.49
C ASN A 39 13.36 -19.17 -8.31
N VAL A 40 12.14 -18.65 -8.57
CA VAL A 40 11.26 -18.03 -7.57
C VAL A 40 9.96 -18.81 -7.44
N ASP A 41 9.91 -19.72 -6.48
CA ASP A 41 8.69 -20.47 -6.17
C ASP A 41 7.79 -19.68 -5.20
N THR A 42 6.49 -19.66 -5.47
CA THR A 42 5.52 -18.91 -4.65
C THR A 42 4.58 -19.85 -3.89
N VAL A 43 4.45 -19.61 -2.59
CA VAL A 43 3.46 -20.27 -1.75
C VAL A 43 2.46 -19.26 -1.20
N PHE A 44 1.17 -19.54 -1.43
CA PHE A 44 0.07 -18.77 -0.89
C PHE A 44 -0.42 -19.37 0.42
N ILE A 45 -0.49 -18.56 1.47
CA ILE A 45 -0.97 -19.00 2.78
C ILE A 45 -2.49 -19.16 2.77
N HIS A 46 -3.19 -18.28 2.04
CA HIS A 46 -4.64 -18.32 1.89
C HIS A 46 -5.02 -18.70 0.47
N ASP A 47 -5.86 -19.72 0.33
CA ASP A 47 -6.48 -20.11 -0.93
C ASP A 47 -7.85 -19.40 -1.06
N GLU A 48 -7.97 -18.50 -2.04
CA GLU A 48 -9.22 -17.75 -2.30
C GLU A 48 -10.33 -18.60 -2.92
N ASN A 49 -9.97 -19.71 -3.55
CA ASN A 49 -10.97 -20.62 -4.16
C ASN A 49 -11.75 -21.41 -3.10
N ARG A 50 -11.26 -21.41 -1.85
CA ARG A 50 -11.93 -22.07 -0.74
C ARG A 50 -12.76 -21.07 0.07
N LYS A 51 -14.09 -21.12 -0.04
CA LYS A 51 -14.99 -20.40 0.88
C LYS A 51 -14.72 -20.85 2.31
N ARG A 52 -14.36 -19.90 3.18
CA ARG A 52 -14.18 -20.19 4.61
C ARG A 52 -15.51 -20.49 5.26
N THR A 53 -15.58 -21.60 5.95
CA THR A 53 -16.70 -21.95 6.80
C THR A 53 -16.58 -21.28 8.18
N LEU A 54 -17.66 -21.22 8.95
CA LEU A 54 -17.62 -20.77 10.35
C LEU A 54 -16.58 -21.59 11.15
N PHE A 55 -16.47 -22.89 10.86
CA PHE A 55 -15.48 -23.78 11.49
C PHE A 55 -14.03 -23.38 11.18
N ASP A 56 -13.73 -22.91 9.97
CA ASP A 56 -12.39 -22.41 9.63
C ASP A 56 -12.04 -21.13 10.41
N TYR A 57 -13.03 -20.27 10.68
CA TYR A 57 -12.85 -19.08 11.54
C TYR A 57 -12.62 -19.46 13.00
N LEU A 58 -13.40 -20.38 13.54
CA LEU A 58 -13.23 -20.87 14.92
C LEU A 58 -11.88 -21.57 15.09
N LYS A 59 -11.49 -22.42 14.14
CA LYS A 59 -10.20 -23.09 14.11
C LYS A 59 -9.04 -22.10 13.97
N GLY A 60 -9.21 -21.05 13.16
CA GLY A 60 -8.23 -19.95 13.06
C GLY A 60 -8.10 -19.21 14.38
N ALA A 61 -9.21 -18.85 15.03
CA ALA A 61 -9.23 -18.15 16.31
C ALA A 61 -8.50 -18.94 17.41
N PHE A 62 -8.63 -20.26 17.44
CA PHE A 62 -7.92 -21.15 18.38
C PHE A 62 -6.38 -21.01 18.27
N TRP A 63 -5.84 -20.75 17.09
CA TRP A 63 -4.40 -20.66 16.86
C TRP A 63 -3.80 -19.27 17.08
N PHE A 64 -4.60 -18.19 17.14
CA PHE A 64 -4.10 -16.82 17.38
C PHE A 64 -3.29 -16.65 18.67
N PRO A 65 -3.68 -17.21 19.83
CA PRO A 65 -2.89 -17.11 21.05
C PRO A 65 -1.47 -17.65 20.90
N PHE A 66 -1.27 -18.58 19.97
CA PHE A 66 0.03 -19.18 19.66
C PHE A 66 0.76 -18.49 18.48
N ALA A 67 0.24 -17.34 18.05
CA ALA A 67 0.76 -16.52 16.95
C ALA A 67 0.70 -17.18 15.55
N TYR A 68 -0.17 -18.13 15.35
CA TYR A 68 -0.50 -18.63 14.01
C TYR A 68 -1.63 -17.77 13.44
N PHE A 69 -1.30 -16.91 12.51
CA PHE A 69 -2.26 -16.04 11.86
C PHE A 69 -3.08 -16.81 10.80
N PHE A 70 -4.20 -16.25 10.35
CA PHE A 70 -5.13 -16.90 9.42
C PHE A 70 -4.42 -17.66 8.27
N GLY A 71 -4.79 -18.93 8.08
CA GLY A 71 -4.21 -19.83 7.09
C GLY A 71 -2.93 -20.55 7.54
N LEU A 72 -2.29 -20.12 8.64
CA LEU A 72 -1.20 -20.85 9.26
C LEU A 72 -1.72 -21.78 10.36
N THR A 73 -1.19 -22.99 10.37
CA THR A 73 -1.35 -23.98 11.44
C THR A 73 0.02 -24.56 11.77
N PRO A 74 0.22 -25.19 12.92
CA PRO A 74 1.49 -25.88 13.24
C PRO A 74 1.95 -26.85 12.17
N ARG A 75 1.02 -27.61 11.58
CA ARG A 75 1.29 -28.56 10.49
C ARG A 75 1.78 -27.83 9.24
N ARG A 76 1.08 -26.74 8.83
CA ARG A 76 1.46 -25.96 7.64
C ARG A 76 2.82 -25.30 7.82
N VAL A 77 3.10 -24.73 8.99
CA VAL A 77 4.41 -24.13 9.30
C VAL A 77 5.53 -25.19 9.23
N ARG A 78 5.30 -26.41 9.75
CA ARG A 78 6.28 -27.50 9.65
C ARG A 78 6.56 -27.86 8.19
N GLN A 79 5.53 -28.01 7.36
CA GLN A 79 5.68 -28.27 5.94
C GLN A 79 6.48 -27.17 5.22
N LEU A 80 6.19 -25.88 5.50
CA LEU A 80 6.90 -24.75 4.91
C LEU A 80 8.38 -24.72 5.33
N VAL A 81 8.68 -25.04 6.58
CA VAL A 81 10.07 -25.14 7.08
C VAL A 81 10.85 -26.26 6.36
N GLU A 82 10.23 -27.42 6.15
CA GLU A 82 10.88 -28.51 5.37
C GLU A 82 11.06 -28.11 3.90
N THR A 83 10.04 -27.56 3.27
CA THR A 83 10.13 -27.05 1.89
C THR A 83 11.25 -26.02 1.75
N ALA A 84 11.39 -25.12 2.71
CA ALA A 84 12.38 -24.06 2.66
C ALA A 84 13.84 -24.54 2.60
N ARG A 85 14.14 -25.76 3.04
CA ARG A 85 15.50 -26.33 3.02
C ARG A 85 16.14 -26.42 1.64
N GLN A 86 15.31 -26.36 0.59
CA GLN A 86 15.75 -26.43 -0.81
C GLN A 86 16.06 -25.05 -1.42
N TYR A 87 15.94 -23.97 -0.63
CA TYR A 87 16.05 -22.59 -1.11
C TYR A 87 17.15 -21.84 -0.37
N ASP A 88 17.85 -20.98 -1.09
CA ASP A 88 18.86 -20.08 -0.53
C ASP A 88 18.22 -18.90 0.21
N TYR A 89 17.01 -18.51 -0.23
CA TYR A 89 16.25 -17.40 0.33
C TYR A 89 14.83 -17.82 0.66
N VAL A 90 14.32 -17.32 1.80
CA VAL A 90 12.90 -17.31 2.12
C VAL A 90 12.46 -15.86 2.27
N PHE A 91 11.59 -15.41 1.38
CA PHE A 91 10.99 -14.08 1.44
C PHE A 91 9.58 -14.18 2.05
N ILE A 92 9.43 -13.60 3.25
CA ILE A 92 8.17 -13.56 3.99
C ILE A 92 7.52 -12.21 3.71
N ASP A 93 6.51 -12.19 2.86
CA ASP A 93 5.89 -10.97 2.33
C ASP A 93 4.91 -10.28 3.30
N ARG A 94 4.89 -10.65 4.55
CA ARG A 94 4.22 -9.92 5.65
C ARG A 94 4.81 -10.31 7.00
N SER A 95 5.06 -9.34 7.84
CA SER A 95 5.51 -9.57 9.22
C SER A 95 4.51 -10.38 10.06
N LEU A 96 3.23 -10.47 9.66
CA LEU A 96 2.22 -11.35 10.25
C LEU A 96 2.59 -12.85 10.27
N PHE A 97 3.60 -13.23 9.50
CA PHE A 97 4.10 -14.60 9.44
C PHE A 97 5.44 -14.78 10.15
N GLY A 98 5.78 -13.92 11.12
CA GLY A 98 7.02 -13.99 11.91
C GLY A 98 7.24 -15.32 12.62
N ILE A 99 6.18 -16.10 12.88
CA ILE A 99 6.30 -17.50 13.36
C ILE A 99 7.13 -18.37 12.40
N LEU A 100 7.06 -18.11 11.09
CA LEU A 100 7.89 -18.82 10.10
C LEU A 100 9.36 -18.45 10.25
N ALA A 101 9.70 -17.17 10.36
CA ALA A 101 11.08 -16.73 10.61
C ALA A 101 11.66 -17.39 11.86
N LYS A 102 10.88 -17.40 12.97
CA LYS A 102 11.28 -18.08 14.21
C LYS A 102 11.51 -19.58 14.03
N LYS A 103 10.62 -20.28 13.33
CA LYS A 103 10.71 -21.73 13.15
C LYS A 103 11.84 -22.11 12.20
N LEU A 104 12.06 -21.35 11.12
CA LEU A 104 13.18 -21.51 10.22
C LEU A 104 14.52 -21.41 10.97
N LYS A 105 14.74 -20.32 11.72
CA LYS A 105 15.98 -20.17 12.51
C LYS A 105 16.18 -21.29 13.52
N LYS A 106 15.09 -21.70 14.21
CA LYS A 106 15.18 -22.80 15.21
C LYS A 106 15.34 -24.18 14.59
N SER A 107 15.05 -24.39 13.32
CA SER A 107 15.28 -25.64 12.60
C SER A 107 16.67 -25.77 11.99
N GLY A 108 17.54 -24.76 12.19
CA GLY A 108 18.87 -24.73 11.58
C GLY A 108 18.85 -24.43 10.09
N TYR A 109 17.83 -23.69 9.59
CA TYR A 109 17.81 -23.23 8.21
C TYR A 109 19.01 -22.33 7.92
N ASN A 110 19.81 -22.68 6.91
CA ASN A 110 21.07 -22.02 6.57
C ASN A 110 20.91 -20.91 5.52
N GLY A 111 19.78 -20.86 4.82
CA GLY A 111 19.51 -19.80 3.86
C GLY A 111 19.13 -18.48 4.55
N ARG A 112 19.02 -17.41 3.77
CA ARG A 112 18.68 -16.08 4.27
C ARG A 112 17.16 -15.90 4.39
N ILE A 113 16.70 -15.44 5.54
CA ILE A 113 15.30 -15.12 5.82
C ILE A 113 15.12 -13.61 5.67
N ILE A 114 14.27 -13.19 4.73
CA ILE A 114 13.93 -11.80 4.47
C ILE A 114 12.47 -11.59 4.83
N CYS A 115 12.16 -10.56 5.62
CA CYS A 115 10.78 -10.24 6.01
C CYS A 115 10.40 -8.83 5.58
N PHE A 116 9.29 -8.70 4.86
CA PHE A 116 8.76 -7.43 4.40
C PHE A 116 7.62 -6.95 5.29
N PHE A 117 7.72 -5.72 5.79
CA PHE A 117 6.69 -5.06 6.57
C PHE A 117 5.85 -4.16 5.65
N HIS A 118 4.64 -4.59 5.32
CA HIS A 118 3.65 -3.74 4.64
C HIS A 118 3.11 -2.65 5.57
N ASN A 119 3.08 -2.94 6.85
CA ASN A 119 2.69 -2.07 7.95
C ASN A 119 3.42 -2.56 9.21
N VAL A 120 3.39 -1.76 10.26
CA VAL A 120 3.54 -2.27 11.62
C VAL A 120 2.20 -2.91 11.98
N GLU A 121 2.08 -4.22 11.82
CA GLU A 121 0.79 -4.92 11.78
C GLU A 121 -0.01 -4.79 13.07
N VAL A 122 0.65 -4.73 14.22
CA VAL A 122 -0.03 -4.49 15.50
C VAL A 122 -0.76 -3.14 15.52
N LEU A 123 -0.17 -2.09 14.94
CA LEU A 123 -0.79 -0.76 14.87
C LEU A 123 -1.91 -0.74 13.85
N TYR A 124 -1.71 -1.37 12.69
CA TYR A 124 -2.75 -1.54 11.69
C TYR A 124 -4.01 -2.21 12.27
N PHE A 125 -3.86 -3.33 12.99
CA PHE A 125 -5.00 -4.00 13.61
C PHE A 125 -5.58 -3.22 14.78
N LYS A 126 -4.78 -2.48 15.55
CA LYS A 126 -5.29 -1.57 16.58
C LYS A 126 -6.23 -0.51 15.99
N ALA A 127 -5.86 0.07 14.86
CA ALA A 127 -6.69 1.06 14.15
C ALA A 127 -7.93 0.42 13.51
N LYS A 128 -7.74 -0.66 12.74
CA LYS A 128 -8.80 -1.33 11.97
C LYS A 128 -9.91 -1.92 12.83
N LEU A 129 -9.59 -2.49 13.98
CA LEU A 129 -10.55 -3.22 14.81
C LEU A 129 -11.32 -2.32 15.79
N GLY A 130 -10.92 -1.08 15.97
CA GLY A 130 -11.60 -0.13 16.85
C GLY A 130 -11.75 -0.65 18.29
N ARG A 131 -12.98 -0.62 18.84
CA ARG A 131 -13.30 -1.03 20.23
C ARG A 131 -13.83 -2.48 20.35
N LYS A 132 -13.67 -3.33 19.33
CA LYS A 132 -14.19 -4.71 19.35
C LYS A 132 -13.51 -5.56 20.45
N PRO A 133 -14.24 -6.36 21.24
CA PRO A 133 -13.68 -7.06 22.41
C PRO A 133 -12.60 -8.10 22.05
N TRP A 134 -12.71 -8.76 20.90
CA TRP A 134 -11.73 -9.73 20.42
C TRP A 134 -10.48 -9.10 19.78
N LYS A 135 -10.41 -7.77 19.69
CA LYS A 135 -9.24 -7.00 19.20
C LYS A 135 -7.96 -7.44 19.89
N PHE A 136 -8.01 -7.67 21.22
CA PHE A 136 -6.85 -8.03 22.01
C PHE A 136 -6.13 -9.29 21.50
N ILE A 137 -6.87 -10.33 21.13
CA ILE A 137 -6.29 -11.60 20.66
C ILE A 137 -5.55 -11.40 19.33
N ILE A 138 -6.17 -10.68 18.38
CA ILE A 138 -5.58 -10.42 17.06
C ILE A 138 -4.37 -9.50 17.17
N THR A 139 -4.47 -8.42 17.93
CA THR A 139 -3.34 -7.49 18.11
C THR A 139 -2.17 -8.14 18.82
N ARG A 140 -2.41 -9.02 19.80
CA ARG A 140 -1.34 -9.79 20.47
C ARG A 140 -0.69 -10.82 19.52
N CYS A 141 -1.47 -11.43 18.64
CA CYS A 141 -0.94 -12.30 17.59
C CYS A 141 -0.05 -11.51 16.61
N ALA A 142 -0.51 -10.34 16.16
CA ALA A 142 0.26 -9.47 15.29
C ALA A 142 1.54 -8.98 15.96
N ASP A 143 1.48 -8.46 17.20
CA ASP A 143 2.66 -8.01 17.96
C ASP A 143 3.74 -9.11 18.10
N ARG A 144 3.31 -10.34 18.40
CA ARG A 144 4.26 -11.46 18.50
C ARG A 144 4.94 -11.78 17.16
N ASN A 145 4.19 -11.71 16.07
CA ASN A 145 4.74 -11.96 14.74
C ASN A 145 5.66 -10.84 14.29
N ASP A 146 5.29 -9.56 14.49
CA ASP A 146 6.16 -8.41 14.22
C ASP A 146 7.48 -8.54 14.99
N ARG A 147 7.41 -8.82 16.29
CA ARG A 147 8.58 -9.06 17.16
C ARG A 147 9.44 -10.23 16.68
N TRP A 148 8.84 -11.34 16.25
CA TRP A 148 9.59 -12.48 15.74
C TRP A 148 10.18 -12.23 14.37
N SER A 149 9.53 -11.49 13.49
CA SER A 149 10.10 -11.02 12.24
C SER A 149 11.36 -10.18 12.50
N CYS A 150 11.30 -9.23 13.43
CA CYS A 150 12.47 -8.44 13.82
C CYS A 150 13.60 -9.28 14.41
N ARG A 151 13.25 -10.28 15.24
CA ARG A 151 14.26 -11.06 15.98
C ARG A 151 14.93 -12.16 15.14
N TYR A 152 14.20 -12.77 14.20
CA TYR A 152 14.65 -14.00 13.56
C TYR A 152 14.87 -13.88 12.04
N ALA A 153 14.37 -12.83 11.39
CA ALA A 153 14.74 -12.57 10.00
C ALA A 153 16.18 -12.02 9.91
N ASP A 154 16.91 -12.42 8.87
CA ASP A 154 18.26 -11.93 8.59
C ASP A 154 18.22 -10.51 8.03
N ARG A 155 17.18 -10.20 7.23
CA ARG A 155 16.89 -8.88 6.70
C ARG A 155 15.43 -8.53 6.94
N ILE A 156 15.18 -7.29 7.35
CA ILE A 156 13.83 -6.72 7.40
C ILE A 156 13.74 -5.49 6.50
N ILE A 157 12.63 -5.38 5.79
CA ILE A 157 12.34 -4.30 4.86
C ILE A 157 11.07 -3.60 5.32
N SER A 158 11.06 -2.28 5.32
CA SER A 158 9.84 -1.48 5.53
C SER A 158 9.55 -0.58 4.34
N LEU A 159 8.31 -0.08 4.24
CA LEU A 159 7.91 0.81 3.16
C LEU A 159 8.55 2.20 3.27
N ASN A 160 8.78 2.70 4.49
CA ASN A 160 9.24 4.06 4.73
C ASN A 160 10.02 4.18 6.05
N SER A 161 10.64 5.34 6.26
CA SER A 161 11.44 5.64 7.44
C SER A 161 10.61 5.73 8.73
N ARG A 162 9.37 6.26 8.67
CA ARG A 162 8.47 6.31 9.83
C ARG A 162 8.20 4.92 10.38
N ASP A 163 7.79 3.98 9.51
CA ASP A 163 7.50 2.62 9.94
C ASP A 163 8.76 1.93 10.46
N SER A 164 9.93 2.18 9.85
CA SER A 164 11.23 1.69 10.35
C SER A 164 11.55 2.22 11.76
N GLN A 165 11.31 3.50 12.02
CA GLN A 165 11.49 4.10 13.35
C GLN A 165 10.51 3.52 14.38
N VAL A 166 9.25 3.29 13.98
CA VAL A 166 8.26 2.65 14.84
C VAL A 166 8.66 1.21 15.16
N ILE A 167 9.12 0.44 14.18
CA ILE A 167 9.65 -0.92 14.38
C ILE A 167 10.82 -0.88 15.37
N ASN A 168 11.73 0.09 15.21
CA ASN A 168 12.85 0.23 16.13
C ASN A 168 12.39 0.56 17.56
N SER A 169 11.48 1.50 17.73
CA SER A 169 10.97 1.89 19.06
C SER A 169 10.25 0.75 19.78
N MET A 170 9.55 -0.12 19.04
CA MET A 170 8.77 -1.23 19.60
C MET A 170 9.58 -2.52 19.79
N TYR A 171 10.54 -2.77 18.90
CA TYR A 171 11.21 -4.08 18.81
C TYR A 171 12.76 -4.01 18.85
N GLY A 172 13.33 -2.80 18.90
CA GLY A 172 14.77 -2.57 19.02
C GLY A 172 15.56 -2.87 17.76
N ARG A 173 14.93 -2.78 16.56
CA ARG A 173 15.60 -3.03 15.28
C ARG A 173 15.05 -2.12 14.18
N MET A 174 15.95 -1.38 13.52
CA MET A 174 15.65 -0.65 12.29
C MET A 174 15.48 -1.60 11.11
N ALA A 175 14.73 -1.21 10.11
CA ALA A 175 14.73 -1.91 8.83
C ALA A 175 16.10 -1.83 8.16
N ASP A 176 16.56 -2.93 7.57
CA ASP A 176 17.82 -3.01 6.84
C ASP A 176 17.74 -2.27 5.49
N ALA A 177 16.52 -2.15 4.96
CA ALA A 177 16.25 -1.40 3.73
C ALA A 177 14.85 -0.79 3.73
N LEU A 178 14.69 0.30 2.99
CA LEU A 178 13.41 0.93 2.69
C LEU A 178 13.06 0.63 1.23
N VAL A 179 11.89 0.03 1.03
CA VAL A 179 11.35 -0.25 -0.31
C VAL A 179 9.93 0.33 -0.36
N PRO A 180 9.76 1.54 -0.89
CA PRO A 180 8.47 2.23 -0.90
C PRO A 180 7.45 1.53 -1.80
N VAL A 181 6.21 2.00 -1.74
CA VAL A 181 5.22 1.67 -2.77
C VAL A 181 5.76 2.12 -4.11
N THR A 182 5.83 1.19 -5.07
CA THR A 182 6.28 1.49 -6.43
C THR A 182 5.36 0.83 -7.44
N PHE A 183 5.32 1.39 -8.64
CA PHE A 183 4.60 0.82 -9.78
C PHE A 183 5.53 0.61 -10.97
N GLN A 184 5.18 -0.38 -11.78
CA GLN A 184 5.72 -0.43 -13.13
C GLN A 184 5.18 0.77 -13.88
N ASP A 185 6.06 1.47 -14.57
CA ASP A 185 5.66 2.62 -15.37
C ASP A 185 4.81 2.16 -16.57
N THR A 186 3.56 2.59 -16.56
CA THR A 186 2.59 2.32 -17.64
C THR A 186 2.14 3.60 -18.34
N TYR A 187 2.72 4.76 -17.96
CA TYR A 187 2.35 6.04 -18.54
C TYR A 187 3.05 6.27 -19.89
N ALA A 188 2.26 6.18 -20.95
CA ALA A 188 2.69 6.50 -22.30
C ALA A 188 2.41 7.99 -22.62
N ARG A 189 3.33 8.87 -22.22
CA ARG A 189 3.19 10.34 -22.38
C ARG A 189 2.80 10.76 -23.81
N GLU A 190 3.33 10.09 -24.80
CA GLU A 190 3.08 10.38 -26.23
C GLU A 190 1.63 10.18 -26.64
N SER A 191 0.88 9.36 -25.89
CA SER A 191 -0.52 9.08 -26.14
C SER A 191 -1.47 10.13 -25.53
N TYR A 192 -0.96 11.06 -24.72
CA TYR A 192 -1.77 12.01 -23.98
C TYR A 192 -1.32 13.46 -24.24
N PRO A 193 -2.17 14.28 -24.88
CA PRO A 193 -1.83 15.66 -25.19
C PRO A 193 -1.61 16.48 -23.90
N GLN A 194 -0.60 17.32 -23.92
CA GLN A 194 -0.35 18.30 -22.87
C GLN A 194 -1.43 19.39 -22.98
N GLN A 195 -2.26 19.49 -21.96
CA GLN A 195 -3.31 20.50 -21.90
C GLN A 195 -3.09 21.40 -20.67
N MET A 196 -3.43 22.67 -20.82
CA MET A 196 -3.58 23.57 -19.68
C MET A 196 -4.83 23.21 -18.89
N THR A 197 -4.82 23.48 -17.60
CA THR A 197 -6.00 23.34 -16.77
C THR A 197 -7.13 24.25 -17.26
N SER A 198 -8.36 23.80 -17.10
CA SER A 198 -9.55 24.60 -17.43
C SER A 198 -9.77 25.73 -16.43
N ALA A 199 -10.59 26.71 -16.81
CA ALA A 199 -11.03 27.77 -15.88
C ALA A 199 -11.78 27.22 -14.66
N LYS A 200 -12.45 26.06 -14.83
CA LYS A 200 -13.08 25.30 -13.75
C LYS A 200 -12.39 23.93 -13.66
N PRO A 201 -11.32 23.80 -12.84
CA PRO A 201 -10.51 22.58 -12.80
C PRO A 201 -11.29 21.36 -12.33
N LEU A 202 -10.95 20.19 -12.90
CA LEU A 202 -11.44 18.90 -12.47
C LEU A 202 -10.60 18.35 -11.30
N CYS A 203 -11.21 18.33 -10.12
CA CYS A 203 -10.69 17.65 -8.95
C CYS A 203 -11.08 16.17 -8.98
N LEU A 204 -10.09 15.26 -8.98
CA LEU A 204 -10.31 13.82 -8.98
C LEU A 204 -9.92 13.20 -7.64
N PHE A 205 -10.81 12.37 -7.10
CA PHE A 205 -10.49 11.43 -6.02
C PHE A 205 -10.55 9.99 -6.55
N LEU A 206 -9.49 9.22 -6.36
CA LEU A 206 -9.44 7.80 -6.68
C LEU A 206 -9.33 6.94 -5.43
N GLY A 207 -10.23 5.95 -5.27
CA GLY A 207 -10.17 5.02 -4.15
C GLY A 207 -11.42 4.16 -4.01
N SER A 208 -11.28 2.99 -3.39
CA SER A 208 -12.41 2.09 -3.11
C SER A 208 -13.30 2.62 -1.98
N TYR A 209 -14.54 2.09 -1.91
CA TYR A 209 -15.44 2.29 -0.78
C TYR A 209 -14.85 1.70 0.49
N PHE A 210 -14.15 2.54 1.22
CA PHE A 210 -13.44 2.21 2.47
C PHE A 210 -13.57 3.40 3.41
N THR A 211 -13.91 3.16 4.68
CA THR A 211 -14.27 4.20 5.63
C THR A 211 -13.36 5.43 5.62
N PRO A 212 -12.01 5.34 5.72
CA PRO A 212 -11.14 6.51 5.65
C PRO A 212 -11.23 7.30 4.34
N ASN A 213 -11.49 6.65 3.22
CA ASN A 213 -11.71 7.31 1.93
C ASN A 213 -13.03 8.09 1.95
N CYS A 214 -14.11 7.44 2.39
CA CYS A 214 -15.44 8.02 2.41
C CYS A 214 -15.54 9.19 3.41
N GLU A 215 -14.95 9.04 4.61
CA GLU A 215 -14.86 10.11 5.61
C GLU A 215 -14.10 11.33 5.06
N GLY A 216 -12.99 11.09 4.32
CA GLY A 216 -12.22 12.16 3.71
C GLY A 216 -12.96 12.87 2.59
N ILE A 217 -13.65 12.11 1.72
CA ILE A 217 -14.51 12.70 0.67
C ILE A 217 -15.63 13.54 1.27
N GLU A 218 -16.35 13.02 2.27
CA GLU A 218 -17.42 13.76 2.95
C GLU A 218 -16.89 15.03 3.59
N TRP A 219 -15.76 14.95 4.27
CA TRP A 219 -15.13 16.11 4.87
C TRP A 219 -14.77 17.18 3.82
N PHE A 220 -14.21 16.78 2.68
CA PHE A 220 -13.89 17.68 1.57
C PHE A 220 -15.17 18.32 0.98
N ALA A 221 -16.19 17.50 0.76
CA ALA A 221 -17.48 17.92 0.22
C ALA A 221 -18.19 18.96 1.10
N ARG A 222 -18.07 18.84 2.44
CA ARG A 222 -18.69 19.76 3.38
C ARG A 222 -17.89 21.04 3.64
N ASN A 223 -16.56 20.92 3.70
CA ASN A 223 -15.73 21.98 4.26
C ASN A 223 -14.87 22.72 3.21
N VAL A 224 -14.67 22.15 2.03
CA VAL A 224 -13.82 22.72 0.98
C VAL A 224 -14.60 23.02 -0.28
N TYR A 225 -15.30 22.03 -0.82
CA TYR A 225 -15.99 22.10 -2.11
C TYR A 225 -16.93 23.32 -2.26
N PRO A 226 -17.74 23.73 -1.25
CA PRO A 226 -18.62 24.90 -1.36
C PRO A 226 -17.89 26.26 -1.51
N HIS A 227 -16.58 26.29 -1.28
CA HIS A 227 -15.77 27.52 -1.26
C HIS A 227 -14.81 27.64 -2.46
N VAL A 228 -14.88 26.72 -3.41
CA VAL A 228 -13.99 26.67 -4.59
C VAL A 228 -14.79 26.40 -5.87
N ASP A 229 -14.42 27.03 -6.97
CA ASP A 229 -15.07 26.83 -8.26
C ASP A 229 -14.37 25.71 -9.06
N VAL A 230 -14.70 24.48 -8.73
CA VAL A 230 -14.15 23.27 -9.35
C VAL A 230 -15.25 22.26 -9.67
N THR A 231 -14.98 21.34 -10.59
CA THR A 231 -15.76 20.11 -10.74
C THR A 231 -15.14 19.01 -9.90
N MET A 232 -15.95 18.06 -9.41
CA MET A 232 -15.47 16.93 -8.61
C MET A 232 -15.89 15.61 -9.24
N LYS A 233 -14.93 14.69 -9.36
CA LYS A 233 -15.17 13.32 -9.80
C LYS A 233 -14.58 12.34 -8.77
N ILE A 234 -15.37 11.31 -8.45
CA ILE A 234 -14.98 10.23 -7.52
C ILE A 234 -15.00 8.93 -8.30
N VAL A 235 -13.89 8.22 -8.34
CA VAL A 235 -13.76 6.96 -9.09
C VAL A 235 -13.24 5.85 -8.16
N GLY A 236 -13.87 4.68 -8.22
CA GLY A 236 -13.32 3.52 -7.52
C GLY A 236 -14.29 2.40 -7.21
N LYS A 237 -13.74 1.29 -6.75
CA LYS A 237 -14.49 0.08 -6.47
C LYS A 237 -15.57 0.31 -5.40
N GLY A 238 -16.83 0.01 -5.74
CA GLY A 238 -17.97 0.09 -4.85
C GLY A 238 -18.39 1.52 -4.45
N MET A 239 -17.91 2.57 -5.15
CA MET A 239 -18.21 3.96 -4.83
C MET A 239 -19.67 4.35 -5.14
N SER A 240 -20.42 3.56 -5.93
CA SER A 240 -21.84 3.78 -6.13
C SER A 240 -22.65 3.91 -4.83
N ARG A 241 -22.18 3.30 -3.75
CA ARG A 241 -22.83 3.30 -2.42
C ARG A 241 -22.43 4.45 -1.52
N ILE A 242 -21.59 5.40 -1.99
CA ILE A 242 -21.05 6.42 -1.09
C ILE A 242 -22.16 7.32 -0.55
N ARG A 243 -23.16 7.66 -1.37
CA ARG A 243 -24.29 8.49 -0.96
C ARG A 243 -25.24 7.84 0.03
N ASP A 244 -25.18 6.51 0.20
CA ASP A 244 -26.02 5.80 1.18
C ASP A 244 -25.67 6.17 2.63
N ASN A 245 -24.40 6.55 2.89
CA ASN A 245 -23.89 6.75 4.25
C ASN A 245 -23.08 8.04 4.42
N TYR A 246 -22.72 8.74 3.34
CA TYR A 246 -21.86 9.92 3.38
C TYR A 246 -22.41 11.01 2.47
N TYR A 247 -22.26 12.26 2.90
CA TYR A 247 -22.65 13.40 2.09
C TYR A 247 -21.66 13.58 0.91
N VAL A 248 -22.23 13.64 -0.29
CA VAL A 248 -21.52 13.99 -1.53
C VAL A 248 -22.47 14.85 -2.36
N PRO A 249 -22.05 16.07 -2.83
CA PRO A 249 -22.87 16.95 -3.65
C PRO A 249 -23.47 16.24 -4.89
N GLU A 250 -24.69 16.57 -5.27
CA GLU A 250 -25.40 15.88 -6.37
C GLU A 250 -24.68 16.02 -7.70
N GLU A 251 -24.07 17.15 -7.95
CA GLU A 251 -23.30 17.44 -9.17
C GLU A 251 -21.97 16.70 -9.26
N THR A 252 -21.54 16.03 -8.18
CA THR A 252 -20.32 15.20 -8.21
C THR A 252 -20.52 13.96 -9.05
N GLU A 253 -19.69 13.78 -10.06
CA GLU A 253 -19.70 12.56 -10.86
C GLU A 253 -19.08 11.40 -10.06
N ILE A 254 -19.81 10.28 -9.96
CA ILE A 254 -19.36 9.07 -9.27
C ILE A 254 -19.29 7.92 -10.28
N VAL A 255 -18.08 7.37 -10.46
CA VAL A 255 -17.83 6.21 -11.32
C VAL A 255 -17.41 5.03 -10.45
N SER A 256 -18.29 4.02 -10.39
CA SER A 256 -17.99 2.80 -9.64
C SER A 256 -17.45 1.71 -10.54
N ASP A 257 -16.45 0.99 -10.02
CA ASP A 257 -15.92 -0.23 -10.64
C ASP A 257 -15.43 -0.05 -12.10
N ALA A 258 -14.82 1.12 -12.38
CA ALA A 258 -14.23 1.40 -13.69
C ALA A 258 -13.17 0.33 -14.04
N PRO A 259 -13.22 -0.23 -15.27
CA PRO A 259 -12.28 -1.27 -15.69
C PRO A 259 -10.88 -0.75 -15.96
N ASP A 260 -10.77 0.54 -16.30
CA ASP A 260 -9.51 1.25 -16.55
C ASP A 260 -9.54 2.61 -15.83
N LEU A 261 -8.48 2.94 -15.14
CA LEU A 261 -8.35 4.20 -14.38
C LEU A 261 -7.55 5.26 -15.14
N VAL A 262 -6.85 4.87 -16.21
CA VAL A 262 -5.98 5.78 -16.98
C VAL A 262 -6.72 7.00 -17.52
N PRO A 263 -7.91 6.89 -18.15
CA PRO A 263 -8.62 8.06 -18.66
C PRO A 263 -8.91 9.12 -17.59
N TYR A 264 -9.24 8.69 -16.37
CA TYR A 264 -9.55 9.58 -15.27
C TYR A 264 -8.31 10.32 -14.76
N TYR A 265 -7.16 9.65 -14.69
CA TYR A 265 -5.90 10.32 -14.38
C TYR A 265 -5.54 11.35 -15.45
N VAL A 266 -5.74 11.02 -16.73
CA VAL A 266 -5.39 11.91 -17.85
C VAL A 266 -6.24 13.18 -17.85
N GLU A 267 -7.56 13.06 -17.64
CA GLU A 267 -8.49 14.20 -17.67
C GLU A 267 -8.40 15.10 -16.43
N ALA A 268 -7.95 14.58 -15.28
CA ALA A 268 -7.89 15.33 -14.04
C ALA A 268 -6.89 16.49 -14.09
N ASP A 269 -7.28 17.65 -13.58
CA ASP A 269 -6.40 18.79 -13.36
C ASP A 269 -5.67 18.69 -12.02
N ILE A 270 -6.39 18.24 -10.99
CA ILE A 270 -5.90 18.14 -9.60
C ILE A 270 -6.32 16.78 -9.02
N MET A 271 -5.38 16.07 -8.42
CA MET A 271 -5.68 14.96 -7.53
C MET A 271 -5.93 15.49 -6.12
N VAL A 272 -7.11 15.30 -5.57
CA VAL A 272 -7.44 15.69 -4.19
C VAL A 272 -7.46 14.46 -3.29
N LEU A 273 -6.61 14.46 -2.26
CA LEU A 273 -6.41 13.31 -1.38
C LEU A 273 -6.64 13.70 0.10
N PRO A 274 -7.89 13.95 0.51
CA PRO A 274 -8.24 14.36 1.88
C PRO A 274 -8.30 13.14 2.82
N ILE A 275 -7.21 12.43 2.97
CA ILE A 275 -7.10 11.23 3.81
C ILE A 275 -6.49 11.61 5.16
N PHE A 276 -7.25 11.50 6.23
CA PHE A 276 -6.80 11.88 7.58
C PHE A 276 -6.43 10.68 8.46
N LYS A 277 -6.81 9.47 8.06
CA LYS A 277 -6.59 8.24 8.82
C LYS A 277 -6.10 7.13 7.89
N GLY A 278 -5.13 6.36 8.36
CA GLY A 278 -4.63 5.22 7.61
C GLY A 278 -3.35 4.66 8.23
N SER A 279 -2.73 3.75 7.52
CA SER A 279 -1.38 3.24 7.81
C SER A 279 -0.67 2.95 6.50
N GLY A 280 0.65 2.93 6.54
CA GLY A 280 1.49 2.72 5.36
C GLY A 280 1.37 3.81 4.30
N MET A 281 2.12 3.65 3.22
CA MET A 281 2.08 4.54 2.07
C MET A 281 0.79 4.37 1.26
N LYS A 282 0.25 5.48 0.76
CA LYS A 282 -1.01 5.47 0.00
C LYS A 282 -0.72 5.22 -1.48
N VAL A 283 -1.16 4.11 -2.00
CA VAL A 283 -1.02 3.68 -3.40
C VAL A 283 -1.46 4.77 -4.39
N LYS A 284 -2.58 5.43 -4.12
CA LYS A 284 -3.12 6.51 -4.98
C LYS A 284 -2.18 7.71 -5.12
N THR A 285 -1.36 8.00 -4.11
CA THR A 285 -0.33 9.05 -4.21
C THR A 285 0.76 8.64 -5.21
N CYS A 286 1.24 7.39 -5.15
CA CYS A 286 2.20 6.87 -6.09
C CYS A 286 1.68 6.87 -7.54
N GLU A 287 0.43 6.43 -7.73
CA GLU A 287 -0.22 6.47 -9.05
C GLU A 287 -0.35 7.90 -9.56
N SER A 288 -0.74 8.86 -8.70
CA SER A 288 -0.82 10.27 -9.07
C SER A 288 0.53 10.83 -9.53
N LEU A 289 1.62 10.43 -8.86
CA LEU A 289 2.99 10.78 -9.27
C LEU A 289 3.35 10.13 -10.62
N MET A 290 2.96 8.86 -10.85
CA MET A 290 3.20 8.15 -12.10
C MET A 290 2.58 8.88 -13.29
N TYR A 291 1.35 9.36 -13.13
CA TYR A 291 0.65 10.13 -14.18
C TYR A 291 1.02 11.61 -14.21
N GLY A 292 2.02 12.03 -13.43
CA GLY A 292 2.48 13.43 -13.39
C GLY A 292 1.35 14.38 -13.03
N LYS A 293 0.61 14.12 -11.94
CA LYS A 293 -0.52 14.96 -11.54
C LYS A 293 -0.11 16.04 -10.54
N ASN A 294 -0.83 17.17 -10.58
CA ASN A 294 -0.83 18.13 -9.48
C ASN A 294 -1.60 17.51 -8.32
N ILE A 295 -1.04 17.51 -7.11
CA ILE A 295 -1.60 16.79 -5.96
C ILE A 295 -1.84 17.79 -4.82
N ILE A 296 -3.07 17.86 -4.32
CA ILE A 296 -3.42 18.59 -3.10
C ILE A 296 -3.89 17.55 -2.08
N ALA A 297 -3.13 17.38 -1.01
CA ALA A 297 -3.27 16.20 -0.17
C ALA A 297 -2.93 16.47 1.29
N THR A 298 -3.50 15.67 2.20
CA THR A 298 -3.15 15.70 3.63
C THR A 298 -1.75 15.11 3.88
N ALA A 299 -1.16 15.45 5.02
CA ALA A 299 0.09 14.84 5.47
C ALA A 299 -0.01 13.30 5.53
N GLU A 300 -1.17 12.74 5.94
CA GLU A 300 -1.37 11.29 5.97
C GLU A 300 -1.42 10.68 4.56
N ALA A 301 -1.98 11.37 3.58
CA ALA A 301 -1.98 10.91 2.19
C ALA A 301 -0.56 10.91 1.58
N LEU A 302 0.31 11.81 2.04
CA LEU A 302 1.69 11.97 1.60
C LEU A 302 2.69 11.21 2.48
N GLU A 303 2.22 10.49 3.48
CA GLU A 303 3.09 9.79 4.42
C GLU A 303 3.98 8.76 3.72
N GLY A 304 5.29 8.85 4.01
CA GLY A 304 6.32 7.98 3.44
C GLY A 304 6.83 8.43 2.06
N TYR A 305 6.28 9.49 1.49
CA TYR A 305 6.76 10.10 0.24
C TYR A 305 7.70 11.26 0.54
N ASP A 306 8.86 11.26 -0.13
CA ASP A 306 9.85 12.35 -0.06
C ASP A 306 9.62 13.31 -1.24
N LEU A 307 8.85 14.37 -0.99
CA LEU A 307 8.32 15.30 -1.99
C LEU A 307 8.59 16.75 -1.59
N ASP A 308 8.85 17.57 -2.58
CA ASP A 308 8.71 19.02 -2.49
C ASP A 308 7.24 19.35 -2.72
N TYR A 309 6.56 19.84 -1.68
CA TYR A 309 5.13 20.04 -1.70
C TYR A 309 4.69 21.22 -2.58
N ASP A 310 5.54 22.23 -2.73
CA ASP A 310 5.25 23.41 -3.56
C ASP A 310 5.35 23.07 -5.05
N LEU A 311 6.28 22.20 -5.40
CA LEU A 311 6.43 21.72 -6.78
C LEU A 311 5.38 20.66 -7.16
N MET A 312 4.98 19.82 -6.20
CA MET A 312 3.95 18.79 -6.41
C MET A 312 2.53 19.40 -6.50
N GLY A 313 2.27 20.43 -5.75
CA GLY A 313 0.96 21.07 -5.57
C GLY A 313 0.81 21.67 -4.18
N ALA A 314 0.27 20.93 -3.20
CA ALA A 314 0.21 21.39 -1.83
C ALA A 314 0.01 20.25 -0.81
N LYS A 315 0.60 20.44 0.38
CA LYS A 315 0.27 19.66 1.58
C LYS A 315 -0.67 20.46 2.46
N CYS A 316 -1.88 19.96 2.68
CA CYS A 316 -2.96 20.63 3.38
C CYS A 316 -3.57 19.72 4.45
N ASN A 317 -3.77 20.21 5.66
CA ASN A 317 -4.38 19.45 6.76
C ASN A 317 -5.70 20.09 7.27
N THR A 318 -5.99 21.32 6.86
CA THR A 318 -7.20 22.09 7.21
C THR A 318 -7.99 22.47 5.96
N ALA A 319 -9.27 22.81 6.14
CA ALA A 319 -10.13 23.24 5.05
C ALA A 319 -9.59 24.53 4.40
N GLN A 320 -9.12 25.46 5.20
CA GLN A 320 -8.56 26.74 4.74
C GLN A 320 -7.34 26.53 3.85
N GLU A 321 -6.43 25.59 4.22
CA GLU A 321 -5.27 25.26 3.39
C GLU A 321 -5.68 24.63 2.05
N PHE A 322 -6.66 23.71 2.04
CA PHE A 322 -7.19 23.14 0.81
C PHE A 322 -7.86 24.20 -0.08
N ILE A 323 -8.69 25.08 0.51
CA ILE A 323 -9.36 26.18 -0.20
C ILE A 323 -8.31 27.11 -0.83
N ALA A 324 -7.32 27.56 -0.04
CA ALA A 324 -6.28 28.44 -0.52
C ALA A 324 -5.46 27.82 -1.66
N ALA A 325 -5.07 26.54 -1.52
CA ALA A 325 -4.31 25.84 -2.53
C ALA A 325 -5.08 25.66 -3.85
N ILE A 326 -6.38 25.36 -3.78
CA ILE A 326 -7.24 25.22 -4.96
C ILE A 326 -7.49 26.58 -5.61
N GLN A 327 -7.74 27.63 -4.82
CA GLN A 327 -7.93 29.00 -5.34
C GLN A 327 -6.66 29.52 -6.01
N ASP A 328 -5.48 29.24 -5.43
CA ASP A 328 -4.19 29.54 -6.07
C ASP A 328 -4.02 28.80 -7.40
N PHE A 329 -4.42 27.55 -7.46
CA PHE A 329 -4.39 26.77 -8.69
C PHE A 329 -5.31 27.33 -9.78
N ILE A 330 -6.50 27.83 -9.40
CA ILE A 330 -7.45 28.51 -10.30
C ILE A 330 -6.89 29.85 -10.79
N ALA A 331 -6.34 30.65 -9.88
CA ALA A 331 -5.80 31.96 -10.19
C ALA A 331 -4.53 31.91 -11.06
N ARG A 332 -3.76 30.85 -10.95
CA ARG A 332 -2.52 30.62 -11.69
C ARG A 332 -2.57 29.31 -12.47
N PRO A 333 -3.26 29.26 -13.63
CA PRO A 333 -3.42 28.03 -14.41
C PRO A 333 -2.07 27.37 -14.71
N ARG A 334 -2.01 26.06 -14.52
CA ARG A 334 -0.81 25.23 -14.69
C ARG A 334 -1.10 24.14 -15.72
N PRO A 335 -0.06 23.52 -16.29
CA PRO A 335 -0.26 22.29 -17.08
C PRO A 335 -0.93 21.20 -16.22
N ARG A 336 -1.85 20.44 -16.82
CA ARG A 336 -2.40 19.22 -16.20
C ARG A 336 -1.30 18.22 -15.82
N PHE A 337 -0.23 18.21 -16.62
CA PHE A 337 0.93 17.37 -16.39
C PHE A 337 1.97 18.11 -15.56
N ASN A 338 2.22 17.61 -14.36
CA ASN A 338 3.26 18.10 -13.46
C ASN A 338 4.54 17.31 -13.68
N SER A 339 5.56 17.95 -14.29
CA SER A 339 6.84 17.33 -14.61
C SER A 339 7.64 16.95 -13.36
N TYR A 340 7.51 17.68 -12.26
CA TYR A 340 8.15 17.35 -10.99
C TYR A 340 7.58 16.04 -10.43
N SER A 341 6.26 15.91 -10.33
CA SER A 341 5.60 14.67 -9.86
C SER A 341 6.06 13.45 -10.66
N ARG A 342 6.11 13.60 -11.98
CA ARG A 342 6.57 12.55 -12.89
C ARG A 342 8.05 12.20 -12.68
N LYS A 343 8.91 13.20 -12.55
CA LYS A 343 10.34 13.00 -12.29
C LYS A 343 10.57 12.22 -11.01
N VAL A 344 9.92 12.64 -9.92
CA VAL A 344 10.05 11.98 -8.62
C VAL A 344 9.53 10.53 -8.67
N PHE A 345 8.44 10.26 -9.42
CA PHE A 345 8.00 8.90 -9.63
C PHE A 345 9.10 8.04 -10.26
N LEU A 346 9.69 8.50 -11.36
CA LEU A 346 10.72 7.74 -12.08
C LEU A 346 11.96 7.49 -11.21
N GLU A 347 12.38 8.47 -10.44
CA GLU A 347 13.59 8.41 -9.61
C GLU A 347 13.41 7.59 -8.32
N LYS A 348 12.22 7.65 -7.70
CA LYS A 348 12.02 7.11 -6.34
C LYS A 348 10.92 6.06 -6.23
N TYR A 349 9.90 6.08 -7.08
CA TYR A 349 8.67 5.30 -6.91
C TYR A 349 8.30 4.43 -8.12
N SER A 350 9.14 4.35 -9.14
CA SER A 350 9.04 3.36 -10.19
C SER A 350 9.56 1.99 -9.71
N THR A 351 9.13 0.90 -10.34
CA THR A 351 9.68 -0.43 -10.04
C THR A 351 11.19 -0.49 -10.29
N GLU A 352 11.68 0.25 -11.28
CA GLU A 352 13.11 0.32 -11.60
C GLU A 352 13.94 0.90 -10.46
N SER A 353 13.42 1.92 -9.77
CA SER A 353 14.14 2.62 -8.69
C SER A 353 14.51 1.73 -7.49
N VAL A 354 13.84 0.60 -7.31
CA VAL A 354 14.05 -0.30 -6.17
C VAL A 354 14.80 -1.58 -6.52
N VAL A 355 15.12 -1.82 -7.80
CA VAL A 355 15.80 -3.05 -8.24
C VAL A 355 17.15 -3.23 -7.54
N GLU A 356 17.95 -2.17 -7.45
CA GLU A 356 19.25 -2.21 -6.80
C GLU A 356 19.14 -2.46 -5.29
N THR A 357 18.13 -1.88 -4.65
CA THR A 357 17.83 -2.14 -3.23
C THR A 357 17.56 -3.62 -2.99
N PHE A 358 16.75 -4.26 -3.83
CA PHE A 358 16.51 -5.71 -3.73
C PHE A 358 17.77 -6.53 -4.00
N ARG A 359 18.62 -6.13 -4.95
CA ARG A 359 19.90 -6.80 -5.21
C ARG A 359 20.79 -6.79 -3.96
N ASN A 360 20.91 -5.64 -3.30
CA ASN A 360 21.69 -5.50 -2.08
C ASN A 360 21.14 -6.30 -0.89
N ILE A 361 19.82 -6.50 -0.83
CA ILE A 361 19.17 -7.34 0.18
C ILE A 361 19.50 -8.83 -0.03
N LEU A 362 19.61 -9.26 -1.29
CA LEU A 362 19.93 -10.64 -1.66
C LEU A 362 21.42 -10.96 -1.49
N ASN A 363 22.30 -9.97 -1.57
CA ASN A 363 23.73 -10.08 -1.32
C ASN A 363 24.08 -10.02 0.16
#